data_6ffbce0d0d6d7e90df27b8732aae794c
#
_entry.id   6ffbce0d0d6d7e90df27b8732aae794c
#
_cell.length_a   1.000
_cell.length_b   1.000
_cell.length_c   1.000
_cell.angle_alpha   90.00
_cell.angle_beta   90.00
_cell.angle_gamma   90.00
#
_symmetry.space_group_name_H-M   'P 1'
#
loop_
_entity.id
_entity.type
_entity.pdbx_description
1 polymer ?
#
loop_
_entity_poly.entity_id
_entity_poly.type
_entity_poly.pdbx_seq_one_letter_code
_entity_poly.pdbx_strand_id
1 'polypeptide(L)'
;LWNSGMFVWKVSTILDCFKSFMPSTYDGLMKIKASVGTADYQATLEKEFPDLESQSVDYGIMEKADDIYTLAGNFGWDDVGSWLAVGRIKENNEDGNVVNGNVVTVNTKNCVIEGADKLIATVGLRDMIVVDTKDATLISTKENAGEIKKVLASLREAGKNEYCLLYTSPSPR
;
A
#
# COMPACT_ATOMS: atom_id res chain seq x y z
N LEU A 1 5.39 -19.67 -4.86
CA LEU A 1 6.09 -18.68 -4.05
C LEU A 1 5.34 -17.36 -4.13
N TRP A 2 5.29 -16.61 -3.03
CA TRP A 2 4.73 -15.27 -3.04
C TRP A 2 5.79 -14.28 -3.51
N ASN A 3 5.46 -13.43 -4.47
CA ASN A 3 6.34 -12.35 -4.90
C ASN A 3 6.38 -11.24 -3.83
N SER A 4 7.56 -10.99 -3.29
CA SER A 4 7.75 -9.95 -2.27
C SER A 4 7.84 -8.53 -2.83
N GLY A 5 7.85 -8.37 -4.15
CA GLY A 5 8.08 -7.07 -4.81
C GLY A 5 9.51 -6.54 -4.66
N MET A 6 10.45 -7.38 -4.23
CA MET A 6 11.87 -7.01 -4.13
C MET A 6 12.60 -7.45 -5.39
N PHE A 7 12.96 -6.47 -6.22
CA PHE A 7 13.63 -6.69 -7.49
C PHE A 7 15.07 -6.20 -7.44
N VAL A 8 15.99 -6.98 -8.04
CA VAL A 8 17.39 -6.63 -8.19
C VAL A 8 17.79 -6.84 -9.64
N TRP A 9 18.25 -5.79 -10.31
CA TRP A 9 18.71 -5.83 -11.70
C TRP A 9 19.83 -4.84 -11.97
N LYS A 10 20.52 -5.04 -13.07
CA LYS A 10 21.41 -4.01 -13.61
C LYS A 10 20.57 -2.91 -14.24
N VAL A 11 21.00 -1.65 -14.10
CA VAL A 11 20.29 -0.49 -14.68
C VAL A 11 20.13 -0.64 -16.20
N SER A 12 21.15 -1.14 -16.92
CA SER A 12 21.04 -1.39 -18.35
C SER A 12 19.94 -2.39 -18.67
N THR A 13 19.87 -3.50 -17.95
CA THR A 13 18.86 -4.56 -18.19
C THR A 13 17.44 -4.03 -18.01
N ILE A 14 17.17 -3.31 -16.92
CA ILE A 14 15.81 -2.78 -16.72
C ILE A 14 15.45 -1.70 -17.73
N LEU A 15 16.41 -0.88 -18.19
CA LEU A 15 16.17 0.10 -19.25
C LEU A 15 15.87 -0.58 -20.58
N ASP A 16 16.57 -1.66 -20.92
CA ASP A 16 16.30 -2.46 -22.12
C ASP A 16 14.91 -3.12 -22.05
N CYS A 17 14.48 -3.58 -20.87
CA CYS A 17 13.14 -4.09 -20.65
C CYS A 17 12.07 -2.99 -20.84
N PHE A 18 12.27 -1.80 -20.28
CA PHE A 18 11.36 -0.67 -20.53
C PHE A 18 11.26 -0.34 -22.01
N LYS A 19 12.39 -0.30 -22.70
CA LYS A 19 12.43 -0.03 -24.14
C LYS A 19 11.66 -1.08 -24.96
N SER A 20 11.75 -2.35 -24.56
CA SER A 20 11.12 -3.46 -25.28
C SER A 20 9.64 -3.65 -24.95
N PHE A 21 9.27 -3.53 -23.69
CA PHE A 21 7.94 -3.90 -23.19
C PHE A 21 7.04 -2.71 -22.85
N MET A 22 7.63 -1.52 -22.60
CA MET A 22 6.93 -0.28 -22.25
C MET A 22 7.57 0.92 -22.98
N PRO A 23 7.58 0.94 -24.32
CA PRO A 23 8.33 1.94 -25.09
C PRO A 23 7.89 3.38 -24.82
N SER A 24 6.60 3.64 -24.64
CA SER A 24 6.10 4.99 -24.31
C SER A 24 6.64 5.49 -22.95
N THR A 25 6.67 4.62 -21.96
CA THR A 25 7.25 4.90 -20.64
C THR A 25 8.77 5.15 -20.76
N TYR A 26 9.47 4.32 -21.54
CA TYR A 26 10.89 4.51 -21.81
C TYR A 26 11.19 5.88 -22.42
N ASP A 27 10.45 6.28 -23.44
CA ASP A 27 10.64 7.58 -24.12
C ASP A 27 10.42 8.76 -23.17
N GLY A 28 9.37 8.71 -22.34
CA GLY A 28 9.12 9.71 -21.30
C GLY A 28 10.24 9.79 -20.25
N LEU A 29 10.72 8.63 -19.79
CA LEU A 29 11.84 8.55 -18.86
C LEU A 29 13.14 9.12 -19.48
N MET A 30 13.38 8.90 -20.77
CA MET A 30 14.55 9.46 -21.46
C MET A 30 14.49 10.98 -21.59
N LYS A 31 13.31 11.57 -21.81
CA LYS A 31 13.13 13.02 -21.79
C LYS A 31 13.40 13.60 -20.39
N ILE A 32 12.86 12.99 -19.34
CA ILE A 32 13.12 13.38 -17.95
C ILE A 32 14.61 13.28 -17.65
N LYS A 33 15.26 12.16 -18.02
CA LYS A 33 16.69 11.94 -17.83
C LYS A 33 17.53 13.02 -18.51
N ALA A 34 17.17 13.42 -19.72
CA ALA A 34 17.91 14.45 -20.48
C ALA A 34 17.85 15.82 -19.79
N SER A 35 16.83 16.11 -19.00
CA SER A 35 16.67 17.37 -18.27
C SER A 35 17.36 17.36 -16.87
N VAL A 36 17.82 16.23 -16.39
CA VAL A 36 18.49 16.12 -15.07
C VAL A 36 19.71 17.04 -15.02
N GLY A 37 19.78 17.87 -13.98
CA GLY A 37 20.87 18.83 -13.79
C GLY A 37 20.72 20.14 -14.57
N THR A 38 19.61 20.32 -15.30
CA THR A 38 19.27 21.60 -15.98
C THR A 38 18.20 22.36 -15.19
N ALA A 39 18.01 23.64 -15.51
CA ALA A 39 16.94 24.47 -14.95
C ALA A 39 15.53 23.97 -15.31
N ASP A 40 15.40 23.19 -16.39
CA ASP A 40 14.12 22.70 -16.92
C ASP A 40 13.68 21.37 -16.31
N TYR A 41 14.47 20.79 -15.39
CA TYR A 41 14.19 19.45 -14.85
C TYR A 41 12.80 19.36 -14.23
N GLN A 42 12.45 20.30 -13.33
CA GLN A 42 11.17 20.27 -12.64
C GLN A 42 9.99 20.41 -13.60
N ALA A 43 10.07 21.34 -14.55
CA ALA A 43 9.04 21.54 -15.56
C ALA A 43 8.87 20.31 -16.47
N THR A 44 9.99 19.68 -16.86
CA THR A 44 9.96 18.44 -17.66
C THR A 44 9.34 17.28 -16.88
N LEU A 45 9.70 17.13 -15.61
CA LEU A 45 9.13 16.08 -14.74
C LEU A 45 7.63 16.24 -14.60
N GLU A 46 7.14 17.44 -14.27
CA GLU A 46 5.72 17.72 -14.09
C GLU A 46 4.91 17.53 -15.38
N LYS A 47 5.52 17.74 -16.53
CA LYS A 47 4.89 17.53 -17.84
C LYS A 47 4.86 16.05 -18.24
N GLU A 48 6.01 15.36 -18.21
CA GLU A 48 6.14 14.03 -18.79
C GLU A 48 5.68 12.91 -17.83
N PHE A 49 5.86 13.07 -16.50
CA PHE A 49 5.56 12.02 -15.54
C PHE A 49 4.07 11.64 -15.45
N PRO A 50 3.11 12.58 -15.50
CA PRO A 50 1.68 12.25 -15.48
C PRO A 50 1.21 11.48 -16.72
N ASP A 51 1.92 11.64 -17.85
CA ASP A 51 1.59 11.00 -19.11
C ASP A 51 2.19 9.59 -19.24
N LEU A 52 3.02 9.16 -18.27
CA LEU A 52 3.55 7.80 -18.26
C LEU A 52 2.42 6.78 -18.00
N GLU A 53 2.51 5.62 -18.65
CA GLU A 53 1.60 4.53 -18.44
C GLU A 53 1.63 4.05 -16.97
N SER A 54 0.48 4.11 -16.29
CA SER A 54 0.33 3.67 -14.89
C SER A 54 0.20 2.15 -14.83
N GLN A 55 1.33 1.45 -14.99
CA GLN A 55 1.41 -0.01 -14.93
C GLN A 55 2.53 -0.44 -13.97
N SER A 56 2.27 -1.47 -13.15
CA SER A 56 3.32 -2.02 -12.29
C SER A 56 4.39 -2.73 -13.11
N VAL A 57 5.60 -2.76 -12.57
CA VAL A 57 6.73 -3.51 -13.14
C VAL A 57 6.39 -5.00 -13.33
N ASP A 58 5.57 -5.57 -12.43
CA ASP A 58 5.14 -6.97 -12.53
C ASP A 58 4.45 -7.24 -13.86
N TYR A 59 3.39 -6.49 -14.18
CA TYR A 59 2.63 -6.66 -15.42
C TYR A 59 3.32 -6.06 -16.64
N GLY A 60 4.04 -4.95 -16.46
CA GLY A 60 4.70 -4.24 -17.55
C GLY A 60 5.95 -4.97 -18.06
N ILE A 61 6.69 -5.61 -17.19
CA ILE A 61 8.00 -6.20 -17.48
C ILE A 61 8.09 -7.65 -17.05
N MET A 62 7.83 -7.97 -15.75
CA MET A 62 8.15 -9.28 -15.20
C MET A 62 7.37 -10.43 -15.84
N GLU A 63 6.11 -10.22 -16.20
CA GLU A 63 5.31 -11.24 -16.91
C GLU A 63 5.72 -11.44 -18.38
N LYS A 64 6.52 -10.52 -18.94
CA LYS A 64 6.92 -10.54 -20.35
C LYS A 64 8.38 -10.91 -20.57
N ALA A 65 9.21 -10.77 -19.55
CA ALA A 65 10.64 -11.03 -19.63
C ALA A 65 10.93 -12.54 -19.43
N ASP A 66 11.82 -13.09 -20.25
CA ASP A 66 12.18 -14.52 -20.21
C ASP A 66 13.28 -14.83 -19.20
N ASP A 67 14.22 -13.90 -18.96
CA ASP A 67 15.40 -14.10 -18.12
C ASP A 67 15.18 -13.62 -16.68
N ILE A 68 14.27 -14.32 -15.95
CA ILE A 68 13.96 -14.02 -14.56
C ILE A 68 14.47 -15.13 -13.64
N TYR A 69 15.24 -14.75 -12.63
CA TYR A 69 15.69 -15.64 -11.56
C TYR A 69 14.95 -15.32 -10.26
N THR A 70 14.46 -16.36 -9.60
CA THR A 70 13.75 -16.23 -8.31
C THR A 70 14.58 -16.89 -7.22
N LEU A 71 14.80 -16.16 -6.13
CA LEU A 71 15.40 -16.69 -4.91
C LEU A 71 14.29 -16.92 -3.88
N ALA A 72 14.16 -18.16 -3.43
CA ALA A 72 13.25 -18.49 -2.34
C ALA A 72 13.82 -17.95 -1.03
N GLY A 73 13.04 -17.15 -0.30
CA GLY A 73 13.38 -16.62 1.01
C GLY A 73 12.41 -17.07 2.08
N ASN A 74 12.92 -17.35 3.28
CA ASN A 74 12.11 -17.62 4.46
C ASN A 74 12.63 -16.77 5.63
N PHE A 75 12.26 -15.50 5.64
CA PHE A 75 12.74 -14.51 6.60
C PHE A 75 11.60 -13.75 7.30
N GLY A 76 10.40 -14.35 7.33
CA GLY A 76 9.24 -13.77 8.01
C GLY A 76 8.66 -12.56 7.29
N TRP A 77 8.81 -12.45 5.95
CA TRP A 77 8.22 -11.36 5.17
C TRP A 77 6.69 -11.47 5.14
N ASP A 78 6.00 -10.37 5.35
CA ASP A 78 4.56 -10.20 5.16
C ASP A 78 4.29 -8.91 4.40
N ASP A 79 3.33 -8.93 3.47
CA ASP A 79 2.83 -7.74 2.81
C ASP A 79 1.82 -7.03 3.71
N VAL A 80 2.26 -5.97 4.38
CA VAL A 80 1.45 -5.19 5.33
C VAL A 80 0.54 -4.20 4.59
N GLY A 81 -0.01 -4.59 3.46
CA GLY A 81 -0.90 -3.78 2.62
C GLY A 81 -2.36 -3.71 3.11
N SER A 82 -2.69 -4.33 4.23
CA SER A 82 -4.07 -4.34 4.74
C SER A 82 -4.14 -4.46 6.27
N TRP A 83 -5.26 -4.06 6.86
CA TRP A 83 -5.51 -4.23 8.28
C TRP A 83 -5.51 -5.71 8.73
N LEU A 84 -5.78 -6.66 7.83
CA LEU A 84 -5.64 -8.08 8.11
C LEU A 84 -4.19 -8.49 8.37
N ALA A 85 -3.24 -7.87 7.66
CA ALA A 85 -1.82 -8.12 7.88
C ALA A 85 -1.38 -7.66 9.28
N VAL A 86 -1.91 -6.55 9.77
CA VAL A 86 -1.66 -6.07 11.14
C VAL A 86 -2.02 -7.15 12.17
N GLY A 87 -3.14 -7.86 11.97
CA GLY A 87 -3.56 -8.97 12.82
C GLY A 87 -2.62 -10.19 12.79
N ARG A 88 -1.81 -10.35 11.72
CA ARG A 88 -0.84 -11.45 11.60
C ARG A 88 0.52 -11.12 12.22
N ILE A 89 0.94 -9.85 12.17
CA ILE A 89 2.30 -9.43 12.54
C ILE A 89 2.40 -8.85 13.95
N LYS A 90 1.33 -8.27 14.48
CA LYS A 90 1.29 -7.75 15.86
C LYS A 90 0.90 -8.87 16.84
N GLU A 91 1.38 -8.74 18.06
CA GLU A 91 1.02 -9.66 19.15
C GLU A 91 -0.48 -9.57 19.48
N ASN A 92 -1.09 -10.74 19.67
CA ASN A 92 -2.47 -10.88 20.07
C ASN A 92 -2.55 -11.05 21.59
N ASN A 93 -3.59 -10.51 22.21
CA ASN A 93 -3.91 -10.82 23.61
C ASN A 93 -4.58 -12.22 23.73
N GLU A 94 -4.93 -12.64 24.97
CA GLU A 94 -5.54 -13.94 25.25
C GLU A 94 -6.85 -14.20 24.50
N ASP A 95 -7.58 -13.16 24.14
CA ASP A 95 -8.82 -13.21 23.33
C ASP A 95 -8.56 -13.17 21.82
N GLY A 96 -7.30 -13.17 21.37
CA GLY A 96 -6.91 -13.10 19.98
C GLY A 96 -7.05 -11.70 19.38
N ASN A 97 -7.18 -10.65 20.19
CA ASN A 97 -7.28 -9.29 19.72
C ASN A 97 -5.91 -8.65 19.58
N VAL A 98 -5.69 -7.91 18.49
CA VAL A 98 -4.63 -6.91 18.39
C VAL A 98 -5.21 -5.57 18.85
N VAL A 99 -4.63 -4.98 19.88
CA VAL A 99 -5.13 -3.74 20.49
C VAL A 99 -3.98 -2.73 20.59
N ASN A 100 -4.20 -1.55 20.06
CA ASN A 100 -3.28 -0.43 20.17
C ASN A 100 -4.04 0.86 20.52
N GLY A 101 -3.46 1.68 21.39
CA GLY A 101 -4.08 2.91 21.86
C GLY A 101 -4.87 2.75 23.16
N ASN A 102 -5.74 3.72 23.46
CA ASN A 102 -6.58 3.72 24.66
C ASN A 102 -7.86 2.91 24.40
N VAL A 103 -7.82 1.61 24.71
CA VAL A 103 -8.89 0.66 24.34
C VAL A 103 -9.33 -0.17 25.54
N VAL A 104 -10.63 -0.33 25.72
CA VAL A 104 -11.24 -1.26 26.68
C VAL A 104 -12.13 -2.26 25.93
N THR A 105 -11.92 -3.55 26.19
CA THR A 105 -12.65 -4.62 25.51
C THR A 105 -13.43 -5.46 26.52
N VAL A 106 -14.69 -5.77 26.21
CA VAL A 106 -15.54 -6.67 26.99
C VAL A 106 -16.15 -7.70 26.04
N ASN A 107 -15.90 -8.99 26.25
CA ASN A 107 -16.38 -10.08 25.39
C ASN A 107 -16.04 -9.89 23.90
N THR A 108 -14.91 -9.23 23.60
CA THR A 108 -14.43 -8.91 22.24
C THR A 108 -13.34 -9.91 21.87
N LYS A 109 -13.47 -10.57 20.70
CA LYS A 109 -12.55 -11.65 20.27
C LYS A 109 -12.14 -11.50 18.81
N ASN A 110 -10.88 -11.87 18.53
CA ASN A 110 -10.28 -11.90 17.20
C ASN A 110 -10.46 -10.59 16.43
N CYS A 111 -10.32 -9.46 17.10
CA CYS A 111 -10.45 -8.12 16.51
C CYS A 111 -9.10 -7.45 16.33
N VAL A 112 -9.03 -6.52 15.38
CA VAL A 112 -7.93 -5.54 15.23
C VAL A 112 -8.50 -4.19 15.61
N ILE A 113 -7.99 -3.59 16.67
CA ILE A 113 -8.46 -2.31 17.21
C ILE A 113 -7.28 -1.37 17.30
N GLU A 114 -7.28 -0.35 16.46
CA GLU A 114 -6.24 0.67 16.39
C GLU A 114 -6.86 2.01 16.75
N GLY A 115 -6.47 2.59 17.88
CA GLY A 115 -6.96 3.86 18.37
C GLY A 115 -5.89 4.94 18.37
N ALA A 116 -6.28 6.18 18.09
CA ALA A 116 -5.43 7.36 18.30
C ALA A 116 -5.53 7.83 19.76
N ASP A 117 -6.16 9.00 19.98
CA ASP A 117 -6.17 9.65 21.29
C ASP A 117 -7.45 9.35 22.10
N LYS A 118 -8.54 8.99 21.43
CA LYS A 118 -9.84 8.76 22.07
C LYS A 118 -9.90 7.38 22.72
N LEU A 119 -10.69 7.26 23.78
CA LEU A 119 -11.05 5.97 24.34
C LEU A 119 -11.97 5.22 23.38
N ILE A 120 -11.58 4.02 23.01
CA ILE A 120 -12.42 3.06 22.28
C ILE A 120 -12.89 2.00 23.26
N ALA A 121 -14.19 1.85 23.43
CA ALA A 121 -14.79 0.78 24.23
C ALA A 121 -15.55 -0.17 23.29
N THR A 122 -15.25 -1.47 23.37
CA THR A 122 -15.91 -2.49 22.56
C THR A 122 -16.56 -3.56 23.44
N VAL A 123 -17.77 -3.97 23.08
CA VAL A 123 -18.53 -5.00 23.80
C VAL A 123 -19.07 -6.01 22.81
N GLY A 124 -18.74 -7.27 23.00
CA GLY A 124 -19.32 -8.40 22.26
C GLY A 124 -18.91 -8.47 20.78
N LEU A 125 -17.85 -7.75 20.35
CA LEU A 125 -17.40 -7.80 18.96
C LEU A 125 -16.64 -9.09 18.66
N ARG A 126 -16.77 -9.56 17.41
CA ARG A 126 -16.02 -10.71 16.88
C ARG A 126 -15.60 -10.43 15.44
N ASP A 127 -14.37 -10.82 15.12
CA ASP A 127 -13.82 -10.77 13.75
C ASP A 127 -13.93 -9.38 13.10
N MET A 128 -13.71 -8.33 13.89
CA MET A 128 -13.87 -6.94 13.47
C MET A 128 -12.51 -6.23 13.34
N ILE A 129 -12.51 -5.22 12.50
CA ILE A 129 -11.47 -4.20 12.37
C ILE A 129 -12.09 -2.87 12.79
N VAL A 130 -11.50 -2.22 13.78
CA VAL A 130 -11.89 -0.89 14.28
C VAL A 130 -10.65 -0.03 14.24
N VAL A 131 -10.66 1.04 13.45
CA VAL A 131 -9.55 1.97 13.32
C VAL A 131 -10.07 3.37 13.55
N ASP A 132 -9.59 4.02 14.59
CA ASP A 132 -9.89 5.42 14.87
C ASP A 132 -8.67 6.29 14.58
N THR A 133 -8.85 7.29 13.74
CA THR A 133 -7.86 8.29 13.40
C THR A 133 -8.34 9.66 13.91
N LYS A 134 -7.57 10.73 13.67
CA LYS A 134 -7.95 12.08 14.11
C LYS A 134 -9.20 12.62 13.41
N ASP A 135 -9.48 12.14 12.21
CA ASP A 135 -10.50 12.67 11.31
C ASP A 135 -11.58 11.67 10.92
N ALA A 136 -11.35 10.37 11.08
CA ALA A 136 -12.31 9.35 10.67
C ALA A 136 -12.21 8.09 11.53
N THR A 137 -13.33 7.36 11.65
CA THR A 137 -13.37 6.04 12.25
C THR A 137 -13.83 5.02 11.22
N LEU A 138 -13.04 3.98 10.99
CA LEU A 138 -13.36 2.83 10.15
C LEU A 138 -13.81 1.66 11.02
N ILE A 139 -14.95 1.07 10.68
CA ILE A 139 -15.43 -0.18 11.27
C ILE A 139 -15.76 -1.15 10.13
N SER A 140 -15.16 -2.34 10.15
CA SER A 140 -15.39 -3.37 9.14
C SER A 140 -15.31 -4.74 9.77
N THR A 141 -15.92 -5.75 9.17
CA THR A 141 -15.58 -7.14 9.46
C THR A 141 -14.26 -7.50 8.79
N LYS A 142 -13.53 -8.47 9.34
CA LYS A 142 -12.33 -9.01 8.68
C LYS A 142 -12.63 -9.59 7.30
N GLU A 143 -13.79 -10.20 7.15
CA GLU A 143 -14.28 -10.76 5.88
C GLU A 143 -14.39 -9.69 4.78
N ASN A 144 -14.90 -8.50 5.13
CA ASN A 144 -15.13 -7.41 4.19
C ASN A 144 -13.98 -6.41 4.11
N ALA A 145 -12.81 -6.71 4.67
CA ALA A 145 -11.67 -5.80 4.64
C ALA A 145 -11.24 -5.38 3.23
N GLY A 146 -11.45 -6.23 2.22
CA GLY A 146 -11.19 -5.93 0.81
C GLY A 146 -12.07 -4.80 0.24
N GLU A 147 -13.27 -4.60 0.80
CA GLU A 147 -14.25 -3.60 0.35
C GLU A 147 -13.90 -2.16 0.81
N ILE A 148 -12.95 -2.00 1.73
CA ILE A 148 -12.51 -0.67 2.21
C ILE A 148 -12.10 0.24 1.05
N LYS A 149 -11.55 -0.33 -0.03
CA LYS A 149 -11.20 0.42 -1.24
C LYS A 149 -12.40 1.11 -1.89
N LYS A 150 -13.59 0.52 -1.79
CA LYS A 150 -14.85 1.12 -2.32
C LYS A 150 -15.28 2.31 -1.49
N VAL A 151 -15.07 2.27 -0.17
CA VAL A 151 -15.33 3.42 0.72
C VAL A 151 -14.46 4.60 0.31
N LEU A 152 -13.16 4.35 0.02
CA LEU A 152 -12.24 5.40 -0.42
C LEU A 152 -12.66 6.00 -1.76
N ALA A 153 -13.13 5.19 -2.71
CA ALA A 153 -13.66 5.68 -3.98
C ALA A 153 -14.88 6.60 -3.76
N SER A 154 -15.83 6.17 -2.94
CA SER A 154 -17.02 6.96 -2.60
C SER A 154 -16.70 8.28 -1.90
N LEU A 155 -15.67 8.30 -1.02
CA LEU A 155 -15.22 9.54 -0.37
C LEU A 155 -14.62 10.51 -1.39
N ARG A 156 -13.83 10.02 -2.35
CA ARG A 156 -13.28 10.84 -3.44
C ARG A 156 -14.37 11.44 -4.31
N GLU A 157 -15.35 10.64 -4.72
CA GLU A 157 -16.49 11.10 -5.49
C GLU A 157 -17.33 12.16 -4.76
N ALA A 158 -17.43 12.03 -3.43
CA ALA A 158 -18.10 12.99 -2.56
C ALA A 158 -17.27 14.24 -2.25
N GLY A 159 -16.02 14.35 -2.76
CA GLY A 159 -15.12 15.48 -2.50
C GLY A 159 -14.66 15.60 -1.05
N LYS A 160 -14.68 14.50 -0.29
CA LYS A 160 -14.25 14.46 1.10
C LYS A 160 -12.75 14.17 1.19
N ASN A 161 -12.03 14.92 2.01
CA ASN A 161 -10.57 14.81 2.13
C ASN A 161 -10.13 13.71 3.09
N GLU A 162 -11.02 13.15 3.89
CA GLU A 162 -10.75 12.11 4.90
C GLU A 162 -10.24 10.81 4.27
N TYR A 163 -10.43 10.61 2.98
CA TYR A 163 -9.84 9.46 2.27
C TYR A 163 -8.31 9.44 2.30
N CYS A 164 -7.67 10.60 2.44
CA CYS A 164 -6.22 10.71 2.51
C CYS A 164 -5.65 10.06 3.79
N LEU A 165 -6.32 10.20 4.92
CA LEU A 165 -5.82 9.78 6.23
C LEU A 165 -6.12 8.31 6.54
N LEU A 166 -7.20 7.78 6.03
CA LEU A 166 -7.46 6.33 6.10
C LEU A 166 -6.44 5.51 5.30
N TYR A 167 -5.71 6.15 4.39
CA TYR A 167 -4.76 5.49 3.48
C TYR A 167 -3.32 5.94 3.65
N THR A 168 -3.06 7.09 4.21
CA THR A 168 -1.70 7.59 4.41
C THR A 168 -1.16 7.27 5.80
N SER A 169 -0.53 6.11 5.91
CA SER A 169 0.73 6.10 6.65
C SER A 169 1.68 7.02 5.88
N PRO A 170 2.27 8.07 6.49
CA PRO A 170 3.27 8.86 5.81
C PRO A 170 4.41 7.90 5.45
N SER A 171 4.57 7.61 4.17
CA SER A 171 5.78 6.98 3.68
C SER A 171 6.94 7.88 4.12
N PRO A 172 7.91 7.40 4.86
CA PRO A 172 9.09 8.20 5.17
C PRO A 172 9.73 8.59 3.85
N ARG A 173 9.75 9.88 3.59
CA ARG A 173 10.54 10.47 2.49
C ARG A 173 11.99 10.49 2.89
#